data_ee2e2b8e0e7b7afce4a2cfef14330339
#
_entry.id   ee2e2b8e0e7b7afce4a2cfef14330339
#
_cell.length_a   1.000
_cell.length_b   1.000
_cell.length_c   1.000
_cell.angle_alpha   90.00
_cell.angle_beta   90.00
_cell.angle_gamma   90.00
#
_symmetry.space_group_name_H-M   'P 1'
#
loop_
_entity.id
_entity.type
_entity.pdbx_description
1 polymer ?
#
loop_
_entity_poly.entity_id
_entity_poly.type
_entity_poly.pdbx_seq_one_letter_code
_entity_poly.pdbx_strand_id
1 'polypeptide(L)'
;MASGHVQGRLLKMLTQMIRPRLVVELGTFSGYSALCIAEGLKPGAVLHTFEIYDEQEDFTRPWIEGSAYRDCIRFHIGDALRLIPEMGLTDIDMAFIDADKRHYVDFYEMLLPRMRKGGFIIADNTLWYGHVIEAETRQSDLQTWGIKAFNDLIATDKRVEKVIVPVRDGLTIIRVKDEE
;
A
#
# COMPACT_ATOMS: atom_id res chain seq x y z
N MET A 1 -7.85 -10.29 0.63
CA MET A 1 -8.37 -10.37 2.02
C MET A 1 -8.56 -8.95 2.51
N ALA A 2 -9.70 -8.60 3.10
CA ALA A 2 -9.92 -7.23 3.57
C ALA A 2 -9.13 -6.94 4.86
N SER A 3 -8.66 -5.71 5.01
CA SER A 3 -7.78 -5.27 6.11
C SER A 3 -8.34 -5.45 7.53
N GLY A 4 -9.62 -5.62 7.75
CA GLY A 4 -10.23 -5.79 9.07
C GLY A 4 -10.11 -4.56 10.00
N HIS A 5 -10.91 -4.57 11.09
CA HIS A 5 -11.10 -3.38 11.93
C HIS A 5 -9.81 -2.84 12.58
N VAL A 6 -9.01 -3.70 13.17
CA VAL A 6 -7.77 -3.28 13.88
C VAL A 6 -6.79 -2.61 12.92
N GLN A 7 -6.56 -3.22 11.77
CA GLN A 7 -5.66 -2.67 10.75
C GLN A 7 -6.20 -1.38 10.14
N GLY A 8 -7.52 -1.32 9.88
CA GLY A 8 -8.15 -0.09 9.39
C GLY A 8 -7.98 1.08 10.37
N ARG A 9 -8.15 0.85 11.68
CA ARG A 9 -7.91 1.88 12.70
C ARG A 9 -6.43 2.27 12.78
N LEU A 10 -5.51 1.29 12.62
CA LEU A 10 -4.07 1.57 12.56
C LEU A 10 -3.72 2.42 11.33
N LEU A 11 -4.23 2.09 10.14
CA LEU A 11 -4.01 2.87 8.93
C LEU A 11 -4.49 4.31 9.09
N LYS A 12 -5.68 4.53 9.66
CA LYS A 12 -6.17 5.87 10.01
C LYS A 12 -5.19 6.62 10.93
N MET A 13 -4.74 5.97 12.01
CA MET A 13 -3.81 6.59 12.97
C MET A 13 -2.46 6.92 12.32
N LEU A 14 -1.90 6.01 11.53
CA LEU A 14 -0.68 6.25 10.77
C LEU A 14 -0.84 7.44 9.82
N THR A 15 -1.96 7.51 9.08
CA THR A 15 -2.29 8.65 8.22
C THR A 15 -2.34 9.96 9.03
N GLN A 16 -2.95 9.95 10.20
CA GLN A 16 -3.00 11.14 11.08
C GLN A 16 -1.62 11.55 11.61
N MET A 17 -0.72 10.59 11.87
CA MET A 17 0.66 10.83 12.32
C MET A 17 1.54 11.36 11.19
N ILE A 18 1.46 10.75 10.01
CA ILE A 18 2.25 11.13 8.82
C ILE A 18 1.77 12.47 8.24
N ARG A 19 0.46 12.75 8.31
CA ARG A 19 -0.19 13.95 7.74
C ARG A 19 0.11 14.11 6.24
N PRO A 20 -0.11 13.09 5.42
CA PRO A 20 0.21 13.13 4.01
C PRO A 20 -0.70 14.12 3.26
N ARG A 21 -0.18 14.71 2.19
CA ARG A 21 -0.97 15.48 1.20
C ARG A 21 -1.35 14.61 0.01
N LEU A 22 -0.46 13.70 -0.37
CA LEU A 22 -0.68 12.75 -1.45
C LEU A 22 -0.46 11.33 -0.94
N VAL A 23 -1.50 10.52 -1.06
CA VAL A 23 -1.48 9.09 -0.73
C VAL A 23 -1.77 8.25 -1.97
N VAL A 24 -1.06 7.14 -2.10
CA VAL A 24 -1.31 6.13 -3.14
C VAL A 24 -1.59 4.79 -2.46
N GLU A 25 -2.65 4.10 -2.88
CA GLU A 25 -3.00 2.75 -2.43
C GLU A 25 -3.04 1.80 -3.62
N LEU A 26 -2.38 0.65 -3.50
CA LEU A 26 -2.37 -0.43 -4.48
C LEU A 26 -3.19 -1.60 -3.94
N GLY A 27 -4.30 -1.90 -4.61
CA GLY A 27 -5.30 -2.88 -4.18
C GLY A 27 -6.44 -2.25 -3.40
N THR A 28 -7.44 -1.71 -4.12
CA THR A 28 -8.63 -1.09 -3.51
C THR A 28 -9.57 -2.14 -2.93
N PHE A 29 -9.78 -3.23 -3.65
CA PHE A 29 -10.73 -4.30 -3.34
C PHE A 29 -12.10 -3.74 -2.91
N SER A 30 -12.48 -3.90 -1.62
CA SER A 30 -13.76 -3.40 -1.10
C SER A 30 -13.78 -1.90 -0.78
N GLY A 31 -12.65 -1.20 -0.90
CA GLY A 31 -12.51 0.22 -0.51
C GLY A 31 -12.38 0.45 1.00
N TYR A 32 -12.35 -0.61 1.82
CA TYR A 32 -12.32 -0.46 3.27
C TYR A 32 -11.06 0.25 3.77
N SER A 33 -9.88 -0.16 3.31
CA SER A 33 -8.60 0.50 3.63
C SER A 33 -8.55 1.93 3.10
N ALA A 34 -9.02 2.15 1.87
CA ALA A 34 -9.15 3.50 1.29
C ALA A 34 -9.98 4.44 2.17
N LEU A 35 -11.14 3.98 2.65
CA LEU A 35 -12.00 4.76 3.54
C LEU A 35 -11.34 5.02 4.90
N CYS A 36 -10.61 4.03 5.46
CA CYS A 36 -9.89 4.20 6.72
C CYS A 36 -8.72 5.19 6.60
N ILE A 37 -7.98 5.15 5.49
CA ILE A 37 -6.92 6.11 5.18
C ILE A 37 -7.54 7.52 5.02
N ALA A 38 -8.60 7.62 4.21
CA ALA A 38 -9.29 8.88 3.94
C ALA A 38 -9.82 9.56 5.21
N GLU A 39 -10.34 8.77 6.17
CA GLU A 39 -10.78 9.26 7.48
C GLU A 39 -9.63 9.91 8.28
N GLY A 40 -8.38 9.53 8.01
CA GLY A 40 -7.17 10.10 8.63
C GLY A 40 -6.62 11.35 7.95
N LEU A 41 -7.06 11.64 6.72
CA LEU A 41 -6.53 12.73 5.92
C LEU A 41 -6.93 14.12 6.45
N LYS A 42 -6.08 15.10 6.18
CA LYS A 42 -6.39 16.53 6.39
C LYS A 42 -7.13 17.09 5.19
N PRO A 43 -7.91 18.17 5.37
CA PRO A 43 -8.52 18.90 4.25
C PRO A 43 -7.46 19.28 3.19
N GLY A 44 -7.79 19.03 1.92
CA GLY A 44 -6.91 19.29 0.78
C GLY A 44 -5.93 18.14 0.44
N ALA A 45 -5.84 17.10 1.27
CA ALA A 45 -5.12 15.89 0.93
C ALA A 45 -5.92 14.99 -0.04
N VAL A 46 -5.22 14.19 -0.84
CA VAL A 46 -5.83 13.31 -1.84
C VAL A 46 -5.26 11.90 -1.71
N LEU A 47 -6.16 10.91 -1.80
CA LEU A 47 -5.84 9.50 -1.93
C LEU A 47 -6.16 9.03 -3.34
N HIS A 48 -5.17 8.52 -4.06
CA HIS A 48 -5.34 7.74 -5.28
C HIS A 48 -5.30 6.25 -4.93
N THR A 49 -6.39 5.53 -5.18
CA THR A 49 -6.48 4.08 -4.95
C THR A 49 -6.71 3.36 -6.28
N PHE A 50 -6.01 2.24 -6.48
CA PHE A 50 -5.93 1.51 -7.74
C PHE A 50 -6.40 0.06 -7.57
N GLU A 51 -7.30 -0.36 -8.45
CA GLU A 51 -7.80 -1.74 -8.56
C GLU A 51 -7.59 -2.27 -9.98
N ILE A 52 -6.99 -3.44 -10.09
CA ILE A 52 -6.70 -4.03 -11.40
C ILE A 52 -7.93 -4.74 -12.00
N TYR A 53 -8.83 -5.23 -11.16
CA TYR A 53 -10.02 -5.98 -11.57
C TYR A 53 -11.22 -5.05 -11.73
N ASP A 54 -11.67 -4.86 -12.96
CA ASP A 54 -12.79 -3.98 -13.29
C ASP A 54 -14.14 -4.46 -12.73
N GLU A 55 -14.30 -5.79 -12.54
CA GLU A 55 -15.50 -6.33 -11.90
C GLU A 55 -15.68 -5.90 -10.43
N GLN A 56 -14.63 -5.39 -9.78
CA GLN A 56 -14.73 -4.82 -8.44
C GLN A 56 -15.34 -3.41 -8.43
N GLU A 57 -15.38 -2.73 -9.57
CA GLU A 57 -15.83 -1.35 -9.66
C GLU A 57 -17.27 -1.16 -9.18
N ASP A 58 -18.19 -1.99 -9.69
CA ASP A 58 -19.62 -1.90 -9.36
C ASP A 58 -19.88 -2.14 -7.86
N PHE A 59 -19.06 -2.96 -7.21
CA PHE A 59 -19.16 -3.20 -5.77
C PHE A 59 -18.56 -2.05 -4.96
N THR A 60 -17.39 -1.56 -5.34
CA THR A 60 -16.57 -0.64 -4.51
C THR A 60 -16.96 0.82 -4.68
N ARG A 61 -17.26 1.26 -5.91
CA ARG A 61 -17.58 2.66 -6.23
C ARG A 61 -18.71 3.24 -5.39
N PRO A 62 -19.87 2.56 -5.20
CA PRO A 62 -20.96 3.08 -4.38
C PRO A 62 -20.56 3.38 -2.93
N TRP A 63 -19.66 2.58 -2.33
CA TRP A 63 -19.19 2.81 -0.97
C TRP A 63 -18.31 4.04 -0.87
N ILE A 64 -17.43 4.25 -1.84
CA ILE A 64 -16.57 5.45 -1.90
C ILE A 64 -17.42 6.70 -2.12
N GLU A 65 -18.29 6.69 -3.14
CA GLU A 65 -19.12 7.83 -3.52
C GLU A 65 -20.18 8.18 -2.47
N GLY A 66 -20.70 7.18 -1.75
CA GLY A 66 -21.65 7.36 -0.65
C GLY A 66 -20.98 7.81 0.67
N SER A 67 -19.65 7.82 0.73
CA SER A 67 -18.92 8.16 1.95
C SER A 67 -18.78 9.69 2.13
N ALA A 68 -18.49 10.10 3.38
CA ALA A 68 -18.10 11.46 3.71
C ALA A 68 -16.74 11.87 3.11
N TYR A 69 -15.98 10.90 2.56
CA TYR A 69 -14.59 11.07 2.10
C TYR A 69 -14.46 11.06 0.57
N ARG A 70 -15.57 10.97 -0.18
CA ARG A 70 -15.59 10.88 -1.64
C ARG A 70 -14.75 11.97 -2.33
N ASP A 71 -14.74 13.18 -1.77
CA ASP A 71 -14.07 14.33 -2.39
C ASP A 71 -12.55 14.26 -2.31
N CYS A 72 -11.98 13.44 -1.40
CA CYS A 72 -10.55 13.23 -1.28
C CYS A 72 -10.08 11.89 -1.85
N ILE A 73 -10.96 11.01 -2.33
CA ILE A 73 -10.60 9.72 -2.93
C ILE A 73 -10.71 9.80 -4.45
N ARG A 74 -9.69 9.31 -5.14
CA ARG A 74 -9.64 9.10 -6.60
C ARG A 74 -9.50 7.62 -6.87
N PHE A 75 -10.60 6.98 -7.25
CA PHE A 75 -10.65 5.55 -7.54
C PHE A 75 -10.35 5.29 -9.01
N HIS A 76 -9.32 4.48 -9.27
CA HIS A 76 -8.82 4.14 -10.59
C HIS A 76 -8.94 2.63 -10.83
N ILE A 77 -9.43 2.26 -12.01
CA ILE A 77 -9.44 0.88 -12.50
C ILE A 77 -8.30 0.73 -13.48
N GLY A 78 -7.45 -0.26 -13.24
CA GLY A 78 -6.32 -0.64 -14.10
C GLY A 78 -5.03 -0.93 -13.33
N ASP A 79 -4.00 -1.29 -14.08
CA ASP A 79 -2.69 -1.65 -13.55
C ASP A 79 -1.97 -0.42 -12.97
N ALA A 80 -1.74 -0.45 -11.67
CA ALA A 80 -1.03 0.61 -10.94
C ALA A 80 0.41 0.83 -11.43
N LEU A 81 1.10 -0.25 -11.85
CA LEU A 81 2.46 -0.15 -12.40
C LEU A 81 2.52 0.69 -13.69
N ARG A 82 1.43 0.74 -14.42
CA ARG A 82 1.29 1.56 -15.62
C ARG A 82 0.70 2.93 -15.31
N LEU A 83 -0.42 2.97 -14.58
CA LEU A 83 -1.19 4.20 -14.39
C LEU A 83 -0.45 5.25 -13.56
N ILE A 84 0.24 4.85 -12.48
CA ILE A 84 0.96 5.79 -11.60
C ILE A 84 2.05 6.56 -12.37
N PRO A 85 2.94 5.90 -13.18
CA PRO A 85 3.87 6.60 -14.05
C PRO A 85 3.20 7.48 -15.13
N GLU A 86 2.15 6.99 -15.79
CA GLU A 86 1.43 7.73 -16.83
C GLU A 86 0.76 9.01 -16.28
N MET A 87 0.25 8.95 -15.05
CA MET A 87 -0.32 10.10 -14.34
C MET A 87 0.73 11.08 -13.81
N GLY A 88 2.01 10.72 -13.84
CA GLY A 88 3.10 11.54 -13.34
C GLY A 88 3.04 11.79 -11.82
N LEU A 89 2.46 10.85 -11.05
CA LEU A 89 2.39 10.99 -9.59
C LEU A 89 3.80 10.92 -9.00
N THR A 90 4.21 12.00 -8.34
CA THR A 90 5.50 12.16 -7.65
C THR A 90 5.28 12.88 -6.31
N ASP A 91 6.34 12.99 -5.51
CA ASP A 91 6.24 13.59 -4.16
C ASP A 91 5.18 12.93 -3.27
N ILE A 92 5.04 11.60 -3.42
CA ILE A 92 4.08 10.80 -2.66
C ILE A 92 4.52 10.78 -1.19
N ASP A 93 3.64 11.22 -0.29
CA ASP A 93 3.91 11.26 1.14
C ASP A 93 3.73 9.89 1.81
N MET A 94 2.74 9.13 1.35
CA MET A 94 2.42 7.81 1.89
C MET A 94 1.92 6.89 0.77
N ALA A 95 2.41 5.65 0.78
CA ALA A 95 1.90 4.60 -0.08
C ALA A 95 1.45 3.40 0.76
N PHE A 96 0.34 2.75 0.39
CA PHE A 96 -0.12 1.50 0.98
C PHE A 96 -0.18 0.42 -0.10
N ILE A 97 0.50 -0.71 0.15
CA ILE A 97 0.57 -1.86 -0.78
C ILE A 97 -0.19 -3.02 -0.17
N ASP A 98 -1.34 -3.37 -0.74
CA ASP A 98 -2.15 -4.55 -0.43
C ASP A 98 -2.74 -5.16 -1.71
N ALA A 99 -1.88 -5.42 -2.68
CA ALA A 99 -2.22 -5.97 -3.99
C ALA A 99 -1.66 -7.39 -4.18
N ASP A 100 -1.49 -7.83 -5.42
CA ASP A 100 -0.92 -9.13 -5.77
C ASP A 100 0.52 -9.25 -5.27
N LYS A 101 0.77 -10.23 -4.41
CA LYS A 101 2.06 -10.43 -3.71
C LYS A 101 3.20 -10.77 -4.68
N ARG A 102 2.89 -11.33 -5.86
CA ARG A 102 3.88 -11.62 -6.91
C ARG A 102 4.62 -10.36 -7.39
N HIS A 103 3.97 -9.20 -7.28
CA HIS A 103 4.47 -7.91 -7.80
C HIS A 103 4.93 -6.93 -6.70
N TYR A 104 5.13 -7.38 -5.47
CA TYR A 104 5.53 -6.50 -4.38
C TYR A 104 6.88 -5.82 -4.61
N VAL A 105 7.83 -6.53 -5.22
CA VAL A 105 9.11 -5.94 -5.64
C VAL A 105 8.89 -4.87 -6.70
N ASP A 106 8.08 -5.17 -7.72
CA ASP A 106 7.79 -4.23 -8.81
C ASP A 106 7.08 -2.96 -8.28
N PHE A 107 6.10 -3.13 -7.38
CA PHE A 107 5.42 -2.02 -6.73
C PHE A 107 6.37 -1.15 -5.92
N TYR A 108 7.24 -1.76 -5.13
CA TYR A 108 8.22 -1.05 -4.33
C TYR A 108 9.19 -0.24 -5.19
N GLU A 109 9.80 -0.87 -6.21
CA GLU A 109 10.75 -0.21 -7.09
C GLU A 109 10.09 0.89 -7.96
N MET A 110 8.82 0.73 -8.30
CA MET A 110 8.06 1.77 -9.00
C MET A 110 7.75 2.95 -8.07
N LEU A 111 7.35 2.69 -6.81
CA LEU A 111 6.98 3.72 -5.84
C LEU A 111 8.19 4.49 -5.30
N LEU A 112 9.27 3.80 -4.94
CA LEU A 112 10.39 4.39 -4.19
C LEU A 112 10.95 5.67 -4.83
N PRO A 113 11.23 5.75 -6.15
CA PRO A 113 11.72 6.97 -6.78
C PRO A 113 10.65 8.09 -6.88
N ARG A 114 9.39 7.78 -6.60
CA ARG A 114 8.25 8.71 -6.61
C ARG A 114 7.86 9.19 -5.23
N MET A 115 8.39 8.55 -4.19
CA MET A 115 8.18 9.00 -2.81
C MET A 115 8.96 10.26 -2.54
N ARG A 116 8.38 11.17 -1.73
CA ARG A 116 9.16 12.26 -1.17
C ARG A 116 10.17 11.74 -0.14
N LYS A 117 11.22 12.48 0.12
CA LYS A 117 12.14 12.25 1.25
C LYS A 117 11.34 12.30 2.56
N GLY A 118 11.60 11.36 3.46
CA GLY A 118 10.85 11.18 4.70
C GLY A 118 9.43 10.63 4.52
N GLY A 119 9.02 10.26 3.29
CA GLY A 119 7.74 9.60 3.02
C GLY A 119 7.72 8.15 3.48
N PHE A 120 6.52 7.56 3.52
CA PHE A 120 6.31 6.22 4.07
C PHE A 120 5.64 5.28 3.05
N ILE A 121 6.18 4.08 2.91
CA ILE A 121 5.53 2.96 2.25
C ILE A 121 5.11 1.97 3.33
N ILE A 122 3.85 1.53 3.31
CA ILE A 122 3.28 0.56 4.23
C ILE A 122 2.86 -0.64 3.39
N ALA A 123 3.40 -1.83 3.67
CA ALA A 123 3.10 -3.05 2.93
C ALA A 123 2.41 -4.07 3.84
N ASP A 124 1.28 -4.60 3.38
CA ASP A 124 0.48 -5.59 4.12
C ASP A 124 0.92 -7.04 3.82
N ASN A 125 0.57 -7.95 4.71
CA ASN A 125 0.79 -9.41 4.62
C ASN A 125 2.27 -9.82 4.46
N THR A 126 3.19 -9.08 5.05
CA THR A 126 4.62 -9.35 4.89
C THR A 126 5.14 -10.53 5.72
N LEU A 127 4.33 -11.07 6.64
CA LEU A 127 4.59 -12.34 7.33
C LEU A 127 4.00 -13.55 6.59
N TRP A 128 3.01 -13.32 5.74
CA TRP A 128 2.41 -14.30 4.83
C TRP A 128 2.09 -15.63 5.50
N TYR A 129 1.24 -15.60 6.53
CA TYR A 129 0.85 -16.77 7.36
C TYR A 129 2.04 -17.54 7.95
N GLY A 130 3.21 -16.92 8.05
CA GLY A 130 4.45 -17.56 8.48
C GLY A 130 5.24 -18.28 7.38
N HIS A 131 4.72 -18.36 6.15
CA HIS A 131 5.42 -19.01 5.04
C HIS A 131 6.77 -18.36 4.69
N VAL A 132 6.97 -17.10 5.09
CA VAL A 132 8.25 -16.40 4.85
C VAL A 132 9.44 -17.02 5.56
N ILE A 133 9.24 -17.74 6.67
CA ILE A 133 10.30 -18.41 7.44
C ILE A 133 10.47 -19.89 7.08
N GLU A 134 9.63 -20.45 6.21
CA GLU A 134 9.78 -21.83 5.75
C GLU A 134 11.03 -21.98 4.89
N ALA A 135 11.82 -23.06 5.16
CA ALA A 135 13.06 -23.34 4.44
C ALA A 135 12.80 -23.64 2.95
N GLU A 136 11.65 -24.26 2.64
CA GLU A 136 11.29 -24.67 1.29
C GLU A 136 9.98 -23.97 0.87
N THR A 137 9.96 -23.46 -0.35
CA THR A 137 8.78 -22.88 -0.98
C THR A 137 8.50 -23.62 -2.29
N ARG A 138 7.27 -24.07 -2.52
CA ARG A 138 6.90 -24.75 -3.77
C ARG A 138 7.12 -23.81 -4.96
N GLN A 139 7.66 -24.33 -6.06
CA GLN A 139 7.90 -23.53 -7.28
C GLN A 139 6.63 -22.84 -7.82
N SER A 140 5.47 -23.47 -7.62
CA SER A 140 4.17 -22.91 -8.06
C SER A 140 3.62 -21.83 -7.15
N ASP A 141 4.18 -21.64 -5.95
CA ASP A 141 3.72 -20.65 -4.98
C ASP A 141 4.42 -19.29 -5.21
N LEU A 142 4.02 -18.65 -6.30
CA LEU A 142 4.58 -17.38 -6.73
C LEU A 142 4.28 -16.23 -5.75
N GLN A 143 3.20 -16.34 -4.95
CA GLN A 143 2.85 -15.33 -3.95
C GLN A 143 3.90 -15.34 -2.81
N THR A 144 4.20 -16.51 -2.26
CA THR A 144 5.23 -16.66 -1.23
C THR A 144 6.60 -16.23 -1.73
N TRP A 145 6.96 -16.59 -2.97
CA TRP A 145 8.21 -16.13 -3.59
C TRP A 145 8.27 -14.61 -3.70
N GLY A 146 7.18 -13.97 -4.11
CA GLY A 146 7.12 -12.51 -4.23
C GLY A 146 7.32 -11.81 -2.90
N ILE A 147 6.67 -12.28 -1.81
CA ILE A 147 6.82 -11.70 -0.48
C ILE A 147 8.23 -11.95 0.08
N LYS A 148 8.80 -13.16 -0.09
CA LYS A 148 10.18 -13.42 0.34
C LYS A 148 11.16 -12.49 -0.37
N ALA A 149 11.06 -12.38 -1.70
CA ALA A 149 11.91 -11.50 -2.48
C ALA A 149 11.78 -10.03 -2.06
N PHE A 150 10.56 -9.56 -1.79
CA PHE A 150 10.32 -8.23 -1.26
C PHE A 150 10.97 -8.02 0.11
N ASN A 151 10.77 -8.94 1.05
CA ASN A 151 11.36 -8.85 2.38
C ASN A 151 12.90 -8.85 2.33
N ASP A 152 13.51 -9.69 1.49
CA ASP A 152 14.97 -9.76 1.31
C ASP A 152 15.51 -8.46 0.69
N LEU A 153 14.80 -7.91 -0.31
CA LEU A 153 15.16 -6.65 -0.94
C LEU A 153 15.18 -5.52 0.08
N ILE A 154 14.08 -5.30 0.78
CA ILE A 154 13.99 -4.19 1.74
C ILE A 154 14.92 -4.38 2.93
N ALA A 155 15.21 -5.63 3.35
CA ALA A 155 16.13 -5.91 4.46
C ALA A 155 17.51 -5.32 4.22
N THR A 156 17.99 -5.29 2.98
CA THR A 156 19.32 -4.80 2.58
C THR A 156 19.32 -3.40 1.98
N ASP A 157 18.14 -2.84 1.65
CA ASP A 157 18.04 -1.53 1.03
C ASP A 157 18.46 -0.42 2.00
N LYS A 158 19.53 0.30 1.63
CA LYS A 158 20.09 1.41 2.43
C LYS A 158 19.33 2.73 2.27
N ARG A 159 18.49 2.84 1.22
CA ARG A 159 17.69 4.03 0.92
C ARG A 159 16.57 4.26 1.93
N VAL A 160 16.25 3.23 2.74
CA VAL A 160 15.09 3.23 3.63
C VAL A 160 15.43 2.75 5.03
N GLU A 161 14.59 3.16 5.99
CA GLU A 161 14.43 2.54 7.31
C GLU A 161 13.18 1.68 7.28
N LYS A 162 13.15 0.57 7.98
CA LYS A 162 12.05 -0.38 7.95
C LYS A 162 11.85 -1.09 9.27
N VAL A 163 10.59 -1.43 9.55
CA VAL A 163 10.19 -2.29 10.68
C VAL A 163 8.98 -3.12 10.28
N ILE A 164 8.95 -4.39 10.66
CA ILE A 164 7.77 -5.24 10.55
C ILE A 164 7.01 -5.19 11.88
N VAL A 165 5.76 -4.75 11.81
CA VAL A 165 4.84 -4.74 12.95
C VAL A 165 3.94 -5.98 12.84
N PRO A 166 3.93 -6.90 13.84
CA PRO A 166 3.19 -8.15 13.75
C PRO A 166 1.69 -7.93 14.06
N VAL A 167 1.07 -7.05 13.27
CA VAL A 167 -0.38 -6.83 13.28
C VAL A 167 -0.97 -7.70 12.18
N ARG A 168 -1.91 -8.58 12.54
CA ARG A 168 -2.52 -9.56 11.64
C ARG A 168 -1.44 -10.41 10.94
N ASP A 169 -1.31 -10.27 9.62
CA ASP A 169 -0.36 -11.02 8.79
C ASP A 169 0.94 -10.21 8.49
N GLY A 170 1.27 -9.29 9.38
CA GLY A 170 2.46 -8.45 9.30
C GLY A 170 2.29 -7.21 8.43
N LEU A 171 2.58 -6.07 9.02
CA LEU A 171 2.57 -4.78 8.35
C LEU A 171 4.00 -4.22 8.36
N THR A 172 4.63 -4.13 7.20
CA THR A 172 5.96 -3.53 7.09
C THR A 172 5.82 -2.03 6.86
N ILE A 173 6.39 -1.24 7.76
CA ILE A 173 6.47 0.22 7.64
C ILE A 173 7.88 0.56 7.16
N ILE A 174 7.96 1.26 6.05
CA ILE A 174 9.20 1.65 5.37
C ILE A 174 9.22 3.17 5.28
N ARG A 175 10.27 3.82 5.79
CA ARG A 175 10.48 5.25 5.67
C ARG A 175 11.60 5.51 4.65
N VAL A 176 11.34 6.34 3.66
CA VAL A 176 12.38 6.83 2.75
C VAL A 176 13.29 7.78 3.49
N LYS A 177 14.60 7.53 3.46
CA LYS A 177 15.56 8.38 4.15
C LYS A 177 15.64 9.77 3.50
N ASP A 178 15.95 10.75 4.33
CA ASP A 178 16.49 12.02 3.86
C ASP A 178 17.91 11.73 3.31
N GLU A 179 18.42 12.54 2.40
CA GLU A 179 19.79 12.34 1.89
C GLU A 179 20.79 12.40 3.04
N GLU A 180 21.82 11.53 2.96
CA GLU A 180 23.01 11.66 3.80
C GLU A 180 23.81 12.91 3.40
#